data_2de420a053eb67f1134ea03b80f6f8b0
#
_entry.id   2de420a053eb67f1134ea03b80f6f8b0
#
_cell.length_a   1.000
_cell.length_b   1.000
_cell.length_c   1.000
_cell.angle_alpha   90.00
_cell.angle_beta   90.00
_cell.angle_gamma   90.00
#
_symmetry.space_group_name_H-M   'P 1'
#
loop_
_entity.id
_entity.type
_entity.pdbx_description
1 polymer ?
#
loop_
_entity_poly.entity_id
_entity_poly.type
_entity_poly.pdbx_seq_one_letter_code
_entity_poly.pdbx_strand_id
1 'polypeptide(L)'
;MPNDFRFLIYNSAEEDVSVNAVIKDESIWLTQKGMAELFAVEVPAISKHLSNIYAEGELQQSATVSKMEIVQREGSRSVRRQVDFYNLDAIISVGYRVNSRRATHFRIWATGVLKEYMTKGFAL
;
A
#
# COMPACT_ATOMS: atom_id res chain seq x y z
N MET A 1 -6.14 13.42 16.84
CA MET A 1 -6.39 13.04 16.47
C MET A 1 -6.37 12.18 15.93
N PRO A 2 -6.64 11.88 15.88
CA PRO A 2 -6.49 10.72 15.69
C PRO A 2 -6.39 10.23 14.47
N ASN A 3 -6.79 9.62 13.99
CA ASN A 3 -6.77 8.95 12.92
C ASN A 3 -6.62 9.69 11.80
N ASP A 4 -5.56 10.10 11.41
CA ASP A 4 -5.36 10.84 10.29
C ASP A 4 -5.12 9.99 9.11
N PHE A 5 -5.94 9.05 8.81
CA PHE A 5 -5.71 8.34 7.57
C PHE A 5 -6.80 8.67 6.57
N ARG A 6 -6.43 8.67 5.30
CA ARG A 6 -7.33 8.99 4.22
C ARG A 6 -7.22 7.95 3.14
N PHE A 7 -8.33 7.70 2.46
CA PHE A 7 -8.36 6.74 1.37
C PHE A 7 -8.09 7.45 0.06
N LEU A 8 -7.31 6.81 -0.79
CA LEU A 8 -6.97 7.30 -2.10
C LEU A 8 -7.10 6.19 -3.11
N ILE A 9 -7.14 6.53 -4.37
CA ILE A 9 -7.12 5.54 -5.43
C ILE A 9 -5.97 5.86 -6.37
N TYR A 10 -5.10 4.88 -6.58
CA TYR A 10 -4.07 4.99 -7.60
C TYR A 10 -4.64 4.45 -8.90
N ASN A 11 -4.71 5.31 -9.91
CA ASN A 11 -5.20 4.91 -11.21
C ASN A 11 -4.09 5.07 -12.23
N SER A 12 -3.92 4.07 -13.08
CA SER A 12 -3.02 4.17 -14.22
C SER A 12 -3.75 3.59 -15.42
N ALA A 13 -4.20 4.49 -16.30
CA ALA A 13 -4.89 4.04 -17.52
C ALA A 13 -3.94 3.25 -18.41
N GLU A 14 -2.66 3.65 -18.43
CA GLU A 14 -1.66 2.98 -19.24
C GLU A 14 -1.48 1.53 -18.82
N GLU A 15 -1.54 1.25 -17.54
CA GLU A 15 -1.36 -0.09 -17.03
C GLU A 15 -2.68 -0.78 -16.68
N ASP A 16 -3.79 -0.08 -16.89
CA ASP A 16 -5.12 -0.59 -16.61
C ASP A 16 -5.21 -1.07 -15.17
N VAL A 17 -4.82 -0.20 -14.25
CA VAL A 17 -4.78 -0.52 -12.84
C VAL A 17 -5.55 0.52 -12.03
N SER A 18 -6.28 0.06 -11.04
CA SER A 18 -6.96 0.93 -10.09
C SER A 18 -6.84 0.24 -8.73
N VAL A 19 -6.13 0.86 -7.81
CA VAL A 19 -5.82 0.25 -6.53
C VAL A 19 -6.15 1.20 -5.40
N ASN A 20 -6.83 0.69 -4.38
CA ASN A 20 -7.14 1.48 -3.20
C ASN A 20 -5.91 1.58 -2.31
N ALA A 21 -5.66 2.75 -1.79
CA ALA A 21 -4.52 3.02 -0.93
C ALA A 21 -4.95 3.85 0.27
N VAL A 22 -4.10 3.91 1.27
CA VAL A 22 -4.34 4.71 2.46
C VAL A 22 -3.13 5.61 2.71
N ILE A 23 -3.37 6.88 3.04
CA ILE A 23 -2.33 7.76 3.55
C ILE A 23 -2.45 7.76 5.07
N LYS A 24 -1.36 7.50 5.75
CA LYS A 24 -1.32 7.51 7.20
C LYS A 24 0.15 7.62 7.62
N ASP A 25 0.43 8.41 8.67
CA ASP A 25 1.78 8.53 9.23
C ASP A 25 2.82 8.84 8.15
N GLU A 26 2.49 9.78 7.30
CA GLU A 26 3.40 10.27 6.27
C GLU A 26 3.86 9.20 5.30
N SER A 27 3.04 8.19 5.09
CA SER A 27 3.34 7.14 4.12
C SER A 27 2.08 6.75 3.37
N ILE A 28 2.28 5.95 2.34
CA ILE A 28 1.19 5.33 1.57
C ILE A 28 1.20 3.86 1.95
N TRP A 29 0.03 3.29 2.13
CA TRP A 29 -0.13 1.92 2.59
C TRP A 29 -1.04 1.13 1.66
N LEU A 30 -0.66 -0.10 1.36
CA LEU A 30 -1.47 -1.04 0.58
C LEU A 30 -1.57 -2.37 1.31
N THR A 31 -2.65 -3.09 1.04
CA THR A 31 -2.76 -4.49 1.48
C THR A 31 -1.99 -5.38 0.52
N GLN A 32 -1.82 -6.64 0.86
CA GLN A 32 -1.21 -7.59 -0.07
C GLN A 32 -2.04 -7.73 -1.33
N LYS A 33 -3.37 -7.71 -1.19
CA LYS A 33 -4.25 -7.77 -2.34
C LYS A 33 -4.04 -6.56 -3.24
N GLY A 34 -3.90 -5.38 -2.64
CA GLY A 34 -3.64 -4.16 -3.41
C GLY A 34 -2.31 -4.24 -4.15
N MET A 35 -1.28 -4.79 -3.52
CA MET A 35 0.01 -4.96 -4.19
C MET A 35 -0.09 -5.97 -5.33
N ALA A 36 -0.87 -7.04 -5.14
CA ALA A 36 -1.06 -8.03 -6.19
C ALA A 36 -1.71 -7.40 -7.42
N GLU A 37 -2.71 -6.56 -7.20
CA GLU A 37 -3.36 -5.83 -8.30
C GLU A 37 -2.38 -4.85 -8.95
N LEU A 38 -1.64 -4.12 -8.13
CA LEU A 38 -0.70 -3.12 -8.63
C LEU A 38 0.37 -3.74 -9.52
N PHE A 39 0.93 -4.87 -9.09
CA PHE A 39 2.06 -5.47 -9.78
C PHE A 39 1.66 -6.63 -10.71
N ALA A 40 0.36 -6.90 -10.82
CA ALA A 40 -0.19 -7.91 -11.73
C ALA A 40 0.34 -9.32 -11.41
N VAL A 41 0.32 -9.68 -10.14
CA VAL A 41 0.69 -11.01 -9.69
C VAL A 41 -0.35 -11.48 -8.69
N GLU A 42 -0.24 -12.74 -8.25
CA GLU A 42 -1.17 -13.28 -7.27
C GLU A 42 -0.69 -12.99 -5.86
N VAL A 43 -1.63 -12.98 -4.92
CA VAL A 43 -1.31 -12.68 -3.52
C VAL A 43 -0.21 -13.58 -2.96
N PRO A 44 -0.19 -14.90 -3.23
CA PRO A 44 0.90 -15.73 -2.69
C PRO A 44 2.29 -15.28 -3.11
N ALA A 45 2.43 -14.71 -4.31
CA ALA A 45 3.72 -14.17 -4.76
C ALA A 45 4.12 -12.97 -3.91
N ILE A 46 3.15 -12.08 -3.61
CA ILE A 46 3.41 -10.94 -2.75
C ILE A 46 3.85 -11.40 -1.37
N SER A 47 3.14 -12.37 -0.81
CA SER A 47 3.44 -12.89 0.52
C SER A 47 4.86 -13.47 0.56
N LYS A 48 5.24 -14.20 -0.48
CA LYS A 48 6.56 -14.81 -0.54
C LYS A 48 7.66 -13.75 -0.60
N HIS A 49 7.47 -12.72 -1.42
CA HIS A 49 8.46 -11.64 -1.54
C HIS A 49 8.60 -10.88 -0.22
N LEU A 50 7.49 -10.61 0.47
CA LEU A 50 7.55 -9.95 1.76
C LEU A 50 8.31 -10.79 2.77
N SER A 51 8.03 -12.09 2.83
CA SER A 51 8.74 -12.99 3.74
C SER A 51 10.25 -12.95 3.47
N ASN A 52 10.64 -12.98 2.21
CA ASN A 52 12.06 -12.95 1.86
C ASN A 52 12.70 -11.61 2.20
N ILE A 53 12.00 -10.51 1.97
CA ILE A 53 12.51 -9.18 2.28
C ILE A 53 12.81 -9.07 3.78
N TYR A 54 11.90 -9.56 4.61
CA TYR A 54 12.08 -9.50 6.05
C TYR A 54 13.14 -10.49 6.53
N ALA A 55 13.15 -11.69 5.96
CA ALA A 55 14.13 -12.70 6.35
C ALA A 55 15.55 -12.29 5.99
N GLU A 56 15.70 -11.58 4.89
CA GLU A 56 17.02 -11.12 4.44
C GLU A 56 17.47 -9.85 5.15
N GLY A 57 16.61 -9.26 5.96
CA GLY A 57 16.95 -8.05 6.67
C GLY A 57 16.89 -6.77 5.85
N GLU A 58 16.32 -6.83 4.66
CA GLU A 58 16.21 -5.65 3.82
C GLU A 58 15.35 -4.59 4.50
N LEU A 59 14.25 -5.01 5.11
CA LEU A 59 13.36 -4.15 5.87
C LEU A 59 12.96 -4.87 7.14
N GLN A 60 12.48 -4.10 8.12
CA GLN A 60 11.98 -4.69 9.36
C GLN A 60 10.46 -4.70 9.33
N GLN A 61 9.89 -5.84 9.65
CA GLN A 61 8.45 -6.00 9.62
C GLN A 61 7.77 -5.01 10.56
N SER A 62 8.32 -4.82 11.75
CA SER A 62 7.70 -3.93 12.74
C SER A 62 7.64 -2.48 12.27
N ALA A 63 8.52 -2.09 11.37
CA ALA A 63 8.58 -0.72 10.87
C ALA A 63 7.75 -0.50 9.62
N THR A 64 7.27 -1.57 8.99
CA THR A 64 6.66 -1.47 7.67
C THR A 64 5.24 -2.03 7.58
N VAL A 65 4.74 -2.66 8.65
CA VAL A 65 3.39 -3.22 8.66
C VAL A 65 2.55 -2.52 9.71
N SER A 66 1.31 -2.24 9.38
CA SER A 66 0.37 -1.66 10.32
C SER A 66 -0.97 -2.38 10.17
N LYS A 67 -1.56 -2.79 11.27
CA LYS A 67 -2.89 -3.38 11.23
C LYS A 67 -3.91 -2.26 11.28
N MET A 68 -4.84 -2.29 10.36
CA MET A 68 -5.90 -1.29 10.33
C MET A 68 -7.23 -2.00 10.22
N GLU A 69 -8.23 -1.43 10.87
CA GLU A 69 -9.57 -1.98 10.83
C GLU A 69 -10.30 -1.39 9.64
N ILE A 70 -10.87 -2.23 8.82
CA ILE A 70 -11.67 -1.78 7.69
C ILE A 70 -13.01 -2.46 7.74
N VAL A 71 -13.99 -1.87 7.06
CA VAL A 71 -15.33 -2.44 6.96
C VAL A 71 -15.49 -3.00 5.57
N GLN A 72 -15.85 -4.27 5.48
CA GLN A 72 -16.04 -4.95 4.21
C GLN A 72 -17.46 -5.46 4.08
N ARG A 73 -18.00 -5.41 2.87
CA ARG A 73 -19.30 -6.01 2.61
C ARG A 73 -19.08 -7.49 2.34
N GLU A 74 -19.77 -8.32 3.10
CA GLU A 74 -19.73 -9.75 2.86
C GLU A 74 -21.18 -10.21 2.75
N GLY A 75 -21.62 -10.41 1.55
CA GLY A 75 -23.02 -10.68 1.28
C GLY A 75 -23.86 -9.43 1.57
N SER A 76 -24.87 -9.56 2.42
CA SER A 76 -25.70 -8.44 2.79
C SER A 76 -25.25 -7.80 4.11
N ARG A 77 -24.10 -8.20 4.64
CA ARG A 77 -23.63 -7.73 5.93
C ARG A 77 -22.39 -6.87 5.77
N SER A 78 -22.22 -5.94 6.69
CA SER A 78 -20.99 -5.20 6.84
C SER A 78 -20.20 -5.83 7.97
N VAL A 79 -18.96 -6.18 7.72
CA VAL A 79 -18.11 -6.87 8.69
C VAL A 79 -16.85 -6.06 8.91
N ARG A 80 -16.44 -5.91 10.17
CA ARG A 80 -15.18 -5.26 10.49
C ARG A 80 -14.07 -6.29 10.48
N ARG A 81 -12.97 -5.95 9.81
CA ARG A 81 -11.81 -6.83 9.73
C ARG A 81 -10.55 -6.06 10.02
N GLN A 82 -9.62 -6.69 10.71
CA GLN A 82 -8.29 -6.15 10.85
C GLN A 82 -7.45 -6.69 9.72
N VAL A 83 -6.80 -5.81 8.99
CA VAL A 83 -6.04 -6.19 7.82
C VAL A 83 -4.64 -5.59 7.92
N ASP A 84 -3.64 -6.34 7.50
CA ASP A 84 -2.28 -5.85 7.48
C ASP A 84 -2.09 -4.96 6.26
N PHE A 85 -1.58 -3.77 6.52
CA PHE A 85 -1.21 -2.82 5.47
C PHE A 85 0.30 -2.65 5.50
N TYR A 86 0.88 -2.44 4.35
CA TYR A 86 2.33 -2.34 4.16
C TYR A 86 2.66 -0.97 3.62
N ASN A 87 3.70 -0.34 4.19
CA ASN A 87 4.00 1.04 3.84
C ASN A 87 4.76 1.14 2.51
N LEU A 88 5.06 2.37 2.10
CA LEU A 88 5.67 2.62 0.80
C LEU A 88 7.00 1.90 0.65
N ASP A 89 7.81 1.83 1.68
CA ASP A 89 9.09 1.13 1.59
C ASP A 89 8.87 -0.35 1.24
N ALA A 90 7.90 -1.00 1.90
CA ALA A 90 7.61 -2.40 1.62
C ALA A 90 7.03 -2.56 0.21
N ILE A 91 6.14 -1.66 -0.18
CA ILE A 91 5.53 -1.73 -1.52
C ILE A 91 6.60 -1.64 -2.60
N ILE A 92 7.53 -0.71 -2.47
CA ILE A 92 8.57 -0.51 -3.46
C ILE A 92 9.55 -1.67 -3.48
N SER A 93 9.92 -2.20 -2.30
CA SER A 93 10.82 -3.35 -2.24
C SER A 93 10.21 -4.56 -2.95
N VAL A 94 8.92 -4.82 -2.73
CA VAL A 94 8.25 -5.91 -3.43
C VAL A 94 8.21 -5.59 -4.93
N GLY A 95 7.85 -4.37 -5.27
CA GLY A 95 7.68 -4.00 -6.66
C GLY A 95 8.94 -4.16 -7.49
N TYR A 96 10.09 -3.81 -6.94
CA TYR A 96 11.34 -3.95 -7.67
C TYR A 96 11.72 -5.41 -7.90
N ARG A 97 11.19 -6.32 -7.10
CA ARG A 97 11.42 -7.76 -7.31
C ARG A 97 10.49 -8.34 -8.36
N VAL A 98 9.33 -7.71 -8.56
CA VAL A 98 8.27 -8.28 -9.39
C VAL A 98 8.11 -7.55 -10.71
N ASN A 99 8.02 -6.23 -10.67
CA ASN A 99 7.73 -5.42 -11.85
C ASN A 99 8.26 -4.01 -11.58
N SER A 100 9.52 -3.80 -11.89
CA SER A 100 10.18 -2.55 -11.54
C SER A 100 9.55 -1.33 -12.23
N ARG A 101 9.00 -1.52 -13.40
CA ARG A 101 8.36 -0.42 -14.12
C ARG A 101 7.14 0.08 -13.38
N ARG A 102 6.28 -0.84 -12.95
CA ARG A 102 5.10 -0.47 -12.18
C ARG A 102 5.48 0.09 -10.81
N ALA A 103 6.53 -0.44 -10.21
CA ALA A 103 7.02 0.07 -8.94
C ALA A 103 7.50 1.51 -9.08
N THR A 104 8.20 1.82 -10.15
CA THR A 104 8.68 3.18 -10.40
C THR A 104 7.52 4.14 -10.60
N HIS A 105 6.53 3.77 -11.40
CA HIS A 105 5.37 4.60 -11.64
C HIS A 105 4.60 4.86 -10.33
N PHE A 106 4.43 3.83 -9.55
CA PHE A 106 3.73 3.97 -8.27
C PHE A 106 4.52 4.87 -7.32
N ARG A 107 5.84 4.69 -7.26
CA ARG A 107 6.69 5.50 -6.39
C ARG A 107 6.60 6.98 -6.75
N ILE A 108 6.63 7.29 -8.05
CA ILE A 108 6.54 8.67 -8.50
C ILE A 108 5.21 9.28 -8.06
N TRP A 109 4.13 8.55 -8.27
CA TRP A 109 2.82 9.02 -7.86
C TRP A 109 2.75 9.21 -6.34
N ALA A 110 3.22 8.21 -5.59
CA ALA A 110 3.15 8.26 -4.13
C ALA A 110 3.97 9.40 -3.56
N THR A 111 5.16 9.61 -4.10
CA THR A 111 6.02 10.70 -3.65
C THR A 111 5.35 12.05 -3.90
N GLY A 112 4.72 12.21 -5.06
CA GLY A 112 4.02 13.44 -5.36
C GLY A 112 2.82 13.69 -4.46
N VAL A 113 2.06 12.63 -4.20
CA VAL A 113 0.89 12.71 -3.33
C VAL A 113 1.32 13.09 -1.91
N LEU A 114 2.33 12.41 -1.39
CA LEU A 114 2.79 12.69 -0.04
C LEU A 114 3.34 14.10 0.10
N LYS A 115 4.09 14.55 -0.90
CA LYS A 115 4.63 15.89 -0.88
C LYS A 115 3.51 16.92 -0.85
N GLU A 116 2.50 16.72 -1.69
CA GLU A 116 1.38 17.63 -1.74
C GLU A 116 0.59 17.59 -0.44
N TYR A 117 0.37 16.41 0.09
CA TYR A 117 -0.36 16.24 1.33
C TYR A 117 0.34 16.98 2.47
N MET A 118 1.64 16.83 2.60
CA MET A 118 2.38 17.45 3.69
C MET A 118 2.53 18.95 3.47
N THR A 119 2.71 19.37 2.25
CA THR A 119 2.87 20.78 1.93
C THR A 119 1.61 21.59 2.20
N LYS A 120 0.46 21.01 1.90
CA LYS A 120 -0.80 21.71 2.10
C LYS A 120 -1.31 21.67 3.52
N GLY A 121 -0.61 20.92 4.37
CA GLY A 121 -0.98 20.90 5.76
C GLY A 121 -2.40 20.45 5.99
N PHE A 122 -2.72 19.29 5.59
CA PHE A 122 -4.05 18.82 5.69
C PHE A 122 -4.58 18.80 7.05
N ALA A 123 -3.87 19.23 7.96
CA ALA A 123 -4.37 19.41 9.25
C ALA A 123 -5.30 20.58 9.30
N LEU A 124 -5.33 21.30 8.32
CA LEU A 124 -6.09 22.47 8.39
C LEU A 124 -7.48 22.32 8.23
#